data_0ee5049eeed6ed7ec361fa17e5f36ad5
#
_entry.id   0ee5049eeed6ed7ec361fa17e5f36ad5
#
_cell.length_a   1.000
_cell.length_b   1.000
_cell.length_c   1.000
_cell.angle_alpha   90.00
_cell.angle_beta   90.00
_cell.angle_gamma   90.00
#
_symmetry.space_group_name_H-M   'P 1'
#
loop_
_entity.id
_entity.type
_entity.pdbx_description
1 polymer ?
#
loop_
_entity_poly.entity_id
_entity_poly.type
_entity_poly.pdbx_seq_one_letter_code
_entity_poly.pdbx_strand_id
1 'polypeptide(L)'
;MRAIYFLLYLLFSQITWANERDLMLLSTYENQDVQGWVMSEKLDGVRGYWDGKTLLSRQGLPLPAPTYFTAQFPPFAIDGELFSERNQFEEIASITKSFKGDNWAKLTLYVFDVPN
;
A
#
# COMPACT_ATOMS: atom_id res chain seq x y z
N MET A 1 30.74 -7.98 -31.63
CA MET A 1 29.28 -7.94 -31.57
C MET A 1 28.66 -8.70 -30.41
N ARG A 2 29.18 -9.86 -30.07
CA ARG A 2 28.67 -10.65 -28.94
C ARG A 2 28.78 -9.92 -27.59
N ALA A 3 29.83 -9.09 -27.39
CA ALA A 3 30.03 -8.33 -26.16
C ALA A 3 28.99 -7.24 -25.96
N ILE A 4 28.46 -6.65 -27.03
CA ILE A 4 27.46 -5.57 -26.96
C ILE A 4 26.12 -6.12 -26.51
N TYR A 5 25.72 -7.30 -26.98
CA TYR A 5 24.48 -7.93 -26.56
C TYR A 5 24.52 -8.37 -25.10
N PHE A 6 25.65 -8.82 -24.64
CA PHE A 6 25.84 -9.20 -23.25
C PHE A 6 25.74 -7.98 -22.31
N LEU A 7 26.31 -6.84 -22.72
CA LEU A 7 26.24 -5.60 -21.98
C LEU A 7 24.80 -5.06 -21.89
N LEU A 8 24.07 -5.13 -23.00
CA LEU A 8 22.65 -4.77 -23.05
C LEU A 8 21.79 -5.67 -22.13
N TYR A 9 22.08 -6.95 -22.09
CA TYR A 9 21.39 -7.87 -21.21
C TYR A 9 21.66 -7.56 -19.75
N LEU A 10 22.89 -7.26 -19.39
CA LEU A 10 23.26 -6.83 -18.04
C LEU A 10 22.57 -5.53 -17.62
N LEU A 11 22.47 -4.57 -18.53
CA LEU A 11 21.75 -3.32 -18.29
C LEU A 11 20.26 -3.57 -18.07
N PHE A 12 19.66 -4.48 -18.83
CA PHE A 12 18.26 -4.84 -18.69
C PHE A 12 17.98 -5.57 -17.39
N SER A 13 18.90 -6.42 -16.93
CA SER A 13 18.77 -7.14 -15.67
C SER A 13 18.90 -6.24 -14.44
N GLN A 14 19.41 -5.02 -14.62
CA GLN A 14 19.52 -4.03 -13.56
C GLN A 14 18.22 -3.23 -13.36
N ILE A 15 17.28 -3.30 -14.30
CA ILE A 15 15.96 -2.71 -14.15
C ILE A 15 15.12 -3.64 -13.26
N THR A 16 15.48 -3.79 -12.02
CA THR A 16 14.79 -4.71 -11.14
C THR A 16 13.98 -3.98 -10.10
N TRP A 17 12.76 -4.34 -10.01
CA TRP A 17 11.95 -4.71 -8.84
C TRP A 17 12.32 -3.98 -7.53
N ALA A 18 13.06 -2.86 -7.57
CA ALA A 18 13.58 -2.17 -6.40
C ALA A 18 12.49 -1.50 -5.54
N ASN A 19 11.20 -1.66 -5.92
CA ASN A 19 10.12 -0.92 -5.29
C ASN A 19 9.17 -1.78 -4.47
N GLU A 20 9.40 -3.08 -4.37
CA GLU A 20 8.66 -3.89 -3.40
C GLU A 20 9.13 -3.53 -2.00
N ARG A 21 8.23 -2.95 -1.23
CA ARG A 21 8.49 -2.67 0.17
C ARG A 21 8.23 -3.92 0.99
N ASP A 22 9.05 -4.11 2.02
CA ASP A 22 8.90 -5.21 2.96
C ASP A 22 7.74 -4.86 3.92
N LEU A 23 6.52 -5.11 3.47
CA LEU A 23 5.32 -4.79 4.23
C LEU A 23 5.00 -5.91 5.21
N MET A 24 4.45 -5.54 6.36
CA MET A 24 3.91 -6.48 7.32
C MET A 24 2.72 -7.22 6.71
N LEU A 25 2.79 -8.54 6.67
CA LEU A 25 1.74 -9.39 6.11
C LEU A 25 1.05 -10.18 7.21
N LEU A 26 -0.23 -10.47 7.00
CA LEU A 26 -1.00 -11.31 7.90
C LEU A 26 -0.60 -12.78 7.75
N SER A 27 -0.61 -13.50 8.84
CA SER A 27 -0.50 -14.96 8.85
C SER A 27 -1.72 -15.58 9.53
N THR A 28 -1.96 -16.84 9.20
CA THR A 28 -3.10 -17.58 9.78
C THR A 28 -2.82 -17.94 11.23
N TYR A 29 -3.84 -17.83 12.07
CA TYR A 29 -3.75 -18.29 13.46
C TYR A 29 -3.65 -19.80 13.49
N GLU A 30 -2.62 -20.31 14.14
CA GLU A 30 -2.32 -21.75 14.26
C GLU A 30 -2.15 -22.16 15.73
N ASN A 31 -3.04 -21.69 16.60
CA ASN A 31 -3.03 -21.97 18.04
C ASN A 31 -1.79 -21.45 18.78
N GLN A 32 -1.10 -20.46 18.24
CA GLN A 32 -0.01 -19.82 18.97
C GLN A 32 -0.55 -19.07 20.20
N ASP A 33 0.30 -18.94 21.22
CA ASP A 33 -0.05 -18.17 22.41
C ASP A 33 -0.11 -16.69 22.04
N VAL A 34 -1.28 -16.10 22.22
CA VAL A 34 -1.54 -14.68 21.90
C VAL A 34 -1.71 -13.82 23.15
N GLN A 35 -1.30 -14.34 24.31
CA GLN A 35 -1.37 -13.59 25.54
C GLN A 35 -0.51 -12.31 25.42
N GLY A 36 -1.11 -11.17 25.75
CA GLY A 36 -0.44 -9.88 25.64
C GLY A 36 -0.47 -9.26 24.24
N TRP A 37 -1.06 -9.92 23.25
CA TRP A 37 -1.23 -9.37 21.91
C TRP A 37 -2.38 -8.37 21.88
N VAL A 38 -2.28 -7.39 20.99
CA VAL A 38 -3.36 -6.46 20.71
C VAL A 38 -4.18 -6.99 19.54
N MET A 39 -5.49 -6.90 19.67
CA MET A 39 -6.41 -7.34 18.63
C MET A 39 -7.07 -6.14 17.97
N SER A 40 -7.18 -6.17 16.65
CA SER A 40 -7.93 -5.19 15.88
C SER A 40 -8.78 -5.88 14.81
N GLU A 41 -9.80 -5.19 14.31
CA GLU A 41 -10.62 -5.71 13.24
C GLU A 41 -9.81 -5.75 11.94
N LYS A 42 -9.93 -6.86 11.19
CA LYS A 42 -9.37 -6.95 9.84
C LYS A 42 -10.34 -6.29 8.87
N LEU A 43 -10.00 -5.10 8.42
CA LEU A 43 -10.82 -4.36 7.46
C LEU A 43 -10.60 -4.89 6.04
N ASP A 44 -11.68 -5.08 5.30
CA ASP A 44 -11.63 -5.59 3.93
C ASP A 44 -11.67 -4.42 2.95
N GLY A 45 -10.52 -3.81 2.77
CA GLY A 45 -10.32 -2.66 1.88
C GLY A 45 -9.09 -2.83 1.01
N VAL A 46 -8.40 -1.74 0.74
CA VAL A 46 -7.20 -1.71 -0.09
C VAL A 46 -6.02 -1.20 0.72
N ARG A 47 -4.90 -1.93 0.67
CA ARG A 47 -3.69 -1.51 1.35
C ARG A 47 -3.22 -0.16 0.84
N GLY A 48 -2.92 0.75 1.77
CA GLY A 48 -2.34 2.05 1.46
C GLY A 48 -1.08 2.28 2.30
N TYR A 49 0.05 2.44 1.65
CA TYR A 49 1.31 2.75 2.30
C TYR A 49 1.70 4.20 1.96
N TRP A 50 1.83 5.01 2.98
CA TRP A 50 2.30 6.39 2.86
C TRP A 50 3.78 6.44 3.19
N ASP A 51 4.61 6.90 2.26
CA ASP A 51 6.06 6.94 2.44
C ASP A 51 6.57 8.26 3.04
N GLY A 52 5.65 9.13 3.43
CA GLY A 52 5.94 10.49 3.89
C GLY A 52 5.67 11.55 2.81
N LYS A 53 5.44 11.14 1.56
CA LYS A 53 5.18 12.04 0.42
C LYS A 53 4.11 11.52 -0.51
N THR A 54 4.06 10.23 -0.76
CA THR A 54 3.19 9.60 -1.76
C THR A 54 2.47 8.41 -1.15
N LEU A 55 1.19 8.28 -1.48
CA LEU A 55 0.40 7.12 -1.10
C LEU A 55 0.58 6.03 -2.14
N LEU A 56 1.06 4.88 -1.71
CA LEU A 56 1.44 3.77 -2.57
C LEU A 56 0.57 2.55 -2.32
N SER A 57 0.40 1.74 -3.36
CA SER A 57 -0.23 0.43 -3.25
C SER A 57 0.71 -0.57 -2.57
N ARG A 58 0.19 -1.78 -2.31
CA ARG A 58 0.99 -2.89 -1.79
C ARG A 58 2.21 -3.20 -2.67
N GLN A 59 2.08 -3.02 -3.98
CA GLN A 59 3.16 -3.28 -4.94
C GLN A 59 4.13 -2.09 -5.06
N GLY A 60 3.90 -1.00 -4.34
CA GLY A 60 4.74 0.18 -4.41
C GLY A 60 4.41 1.13 -5.55
N LEU A 61 3.24 0.98 -6.18
CA LEU A 61 2.79 1.87 -7.25
C LEU A 61 1.99 3.04 -6.66
N PRO A 62 2.16 4.27 -7.18
CA PRO A 62 1.40 5.40 -6.70
C PRO A 62 -0.10 5.19 -6.90
N LEU A 63 -0.88 5.47 -5.85
CA LEU A 63 -2.33 5.51 -5.93
C LEU A 63 -2.77 6.91 -6.35
N PRO A 64 -3.83 7.03 -7.15
CA PRO A 64 -4.29 8.33 -7.65
C PRO A 64 -5.09 9.12 -6.59
N ALA A 65 -4.54 9.22 -5.39
CA ALA A 65 -5.18 9.95 -4.29
C ALA A 65 -5.15 11.46 -4.58
N PRO A 66 -6.29 12.15 -4.46
CA PRO A 66 -6.30 13.60 -4.62
C PRO A 66 -5.57 14.28 -3.48
N THR A 67 -5.08 15.49 -3.73
CA THR A 67 -4.29 16.25 -2.77
C THR A 67 -5.02 16.46 -1.44
N TYR A 68 -6.33 16.69 -1.50
CA TYR A 68 -7.11 16.91 -0.26
C TYR A 68 -7.08 15.71 0.66
N PHE A 69 -6.94 14.49 0.11
CA PHE A 69 -6.95 13.27 0.91
C PHE A 69 -5.67 13.11 1.73
N THR A 70 -4.53 13.47 1.16
CA THR A 70 -3.21 13.29 1.79
C THR A 70 -2.66 14.55 2.43
N ALA A 71 -3.38 15.69 2.35
CA ALA A 71 -2.88 16.99 2.76
C ALA A 71 -2.43 17.06 4.24
N GLN A 72 -3.08 16.28 5.10
CA GLN A 72 -2.77 16.28 6.53
C GLN A 72 -2.01 15.04 7.00
N PHE A 73 -1.53 14.24 6.05
CA PHE A 73 -0.73 13.07 6.40
C PHE A 73 0.64 13.49 6.94
N PRO A 74 1.23 12.70 7.84
CA PRO A 74 2.49 13.09 8.47
C PRO A 74 3.69 13.03 7.52
N PRO A 75 4.82 13.67 7.88
CA PRO A 75 6.04 13.61 7.06
C PRO A 75 6.83 12.31 7.23
N PHE A 76 6.26 11.30 7.85
CA PHE A 76 6.88 10.00 8.07
C PHE A 76 5.97 8.89 7.53
N ALA A 77 6.53 7.70 7.36
CA ALA A 77 5.81 6.56 6.79
C ALA A 77 4.73 6.04 7.74
N ILE A 78 3.57 5.75 7.17
CA ILE A 78 2.48 5.04 7.84
C ILE A 78 1.92 3.97 6.92
N ASP A 79 1.47 2.88 7.49
CA ASP A 79 0.91 1.75 6.76
C ASP A 79 -0.51 1.48 7.26
N GLY A 80 -1.42 1.26 6.35
CA GLY A 80 -2.81 1.10 6.73
C GLY A 80 -3.69 0.50 5.65
N GLU A 81 -4.98 0.56 5.91
CA GLU A 81 -6.00 0.08 5.00
C GLU A 81 -6.94 1.21 4.61
N LEU A 82 -7.10 1.39 3.31
CA LEU A 82 -8.10 2.31 2.76
C LEU A 82 -9.45 1.61 2.83
N PHE A 83 -10.38 2.22 3.54
CA PHE A 83 -11.65 1.57 3.86
C PHE A 83 -12.77 2.62 3.98
N SER A 84 -13.98 2.27 3.62
CA SER A 84 -15.16 3.09 3.81
C SER A 84 -16.10 2.44 4.82
N GLU A 85 -16.72 1.34 4.43
CA GLU A 85 -17.65 0.58 5.28
C GLU A 85 -17.70 -0.88 4.82
N ARG A 86 -18.36 -1.70 5.61
CA ARG A 86 -18.46 -3.15 5.35
C ARG A 86 -19.18 -3.43 4.05
N ASN A 87 -18.78 -4.49 3.37
CA ASN A 87 -19.36 -4.98 2.12
C ASN A 87 -19.20 -4.00 0.94
N GLN A 88 -18.18 -3.13 0.99
CA GLN A 88 -17.90 -2.14 -0.06
C GLN A 88 -16.54 -2.33 -0.71
N PHE A 89 -15.98 -3.53 -0.64
CA PHE A 89 -14.64 -3.79 -1.18
C PHE A 89 -14.52 -3.41 -2.66
N GLU A 90 -15.49 -3.78 -3.48
CA GLU A 90 -15.44 -3.49 -4.92
C GLU A 90 -15.50 -2.00 -5.20
N GLU A 91 -16.33 -1.26 -4.46
CA GLU A 91 -16.38 0.20 -4.57
C GLU A 91 -15.05 0.82 -4.13
N ILE A 92 -14.50 0.38 -3.01
CA ILE A 92 -13.21 0.86 -2.50
C ILE A 92 -12.11 0.62 -3.54
N ALA A 93 -12.03 -0.59 -4.09
CA ALA A 93 -11.06 -0.92 -5.12
C ALA A 93 -11.22 -0.06 -6.38
N SER A 94 -12.44 0.22 -6.78
CA SER A 94 -12.75 1.10 -7.91
C SER A 94 -12.26 2.54 -7.66
N ILE A 95 -12.54 3.07 -6.47
CA ILE A 95 -12.10 4.43 -6.09
C ILE A 95 -10.57 4.55 -6.16
N THR A 96 -9.86 3.56 -5.61
CA THR A 96 -8.39 3.62 -5.54
C THR A 96 -7.72 3.50 -6.91
N LYS A 97 -8.44 3.10 -7.95
CA LYS A 97 -7.94 3.01 -9.32
C LYS A 97 -8.37 4.18 -10.20
N SER A 98 -9.27 5.02 -9.72
CA SER A 98 -9.83 6.12 -10.53
C SER A 98 -8.94 7.35 -10.49
N PHE A 99 -8.51 7.82 -11.66
CA PHE A 99 -7.74 9.05 -11.79
C PHE A 99 -8.59 10.33 -11.67
N LYS A 100 -9.91 10.19 -11.62
CA LYS A 100 -10.81 11.34 -11.47
C LYS A 100 -10.80 11.94 -10.06
N GLY A 101 -10.29 11.21 -9.08
CA GLY A 101 -10.28 11.64 -7.70
C GLY A 101 -11.65 11.67 -7.03
N ASP A 102 -12.68 11.20 -7.75
CA ASP A 102 -14.03 11.16 -7.23
C ASP A 102 -14.16 10.11 -6.13
N ASN A 103 -14.99 10.40 -5.15
CA ASN A 103 -15.34 9.47 -4.07
C ASN A 103 -14.21 9.14 -3.08
N TRP A 104 -13.02 9.69 -3.23
CA TRP A 104 -11.95 9.50 -2.24
C TRP A 104 -12.36 10.04 -0.86
N ALA A 105 -13.29 11.00 -0.81
CA ALA A 105 -13.83 11.51 0.44
C ALA A 105 -14.58 10.44 1.24
N LYS A 106 -15.02 9.36 0.60
CA LYS A 106 -15.65 8.22 1.27
C LYS A 106 -14.64 7.33 2.01
N LEU A 107 -13.36 7.44 1.67
CA LEU A 107 -12.31 6.60 2.21
C LEU A 107 -11.63 7.24 3.41
N THR A 108 -11.15 6.38 4.31
CA THR A 108 -10.27 6.75 5.41
C THR A 108 -9.09 5.78 5.41
N LEU A 109 -7.90 6.28 5.66
CA LEU A 109 -6.75 5.40 5.87
C LEU A 109 -6.72 5.00 7.35
N TYR A 110 -7.01 3.74 7.61
CA TYR A 110 -6.95 3.17 8.96
C TYR A 110 -5.54 2.64 9.20
N VAL A 111 -4.78 3.38 9.97
CA VAL A 111 -3.36 3.08 10.21
C VAL A 111 -3.21 1.94 11.21
N PHE A 112 -2.43 0.94 10.88
CA PHE A 112 -2.13 -0.18 11.77
C PHE A 112 -0.63 -0.34 12.05
N ASP A 113 0.23 0.39 11.36
CA ASP A 113 1.66 0.34 11.58
C ASP A 113 2.33 1.68 11.25
N VAL A 114 3.37 2.00 12.01
CA VAL A 114 4.24 3.14 11.75
C VAL A 114 5.64 2.57 11.59
N PRO A 115 6.02 2.18 10.37
CA PRO A 115 7.32 1.56 10.13
C PRO A 115 8.47 2.53 10.36
N ASN A 116 9.56 1.98 10.85
CA ASN A 116 10.79 2.75 11.10
C ASN A 116 11.68 2.77 9.85
#